data_8fc8de0965b342aed4348869d2459eb4
#
_entry.id   8fc8de0965b342aed4348869d2459eb4
#
_cell.length_a   1.000
_cell.length_b   1.000
_cell.length_c   1.000
_cell.angle_alpha   90.00
_cell.angle_beta   90.00
_cell.angle_gamma   90.00
#
_symmetry.space_group_name_H-M   'P 1'
#
loop_
_entity.id
_entity.type
_entity.pdbx_description
1 polymer ?
#
loop_
_entity_poly.entity_id
_entity_poly.type
_entity_poly.pdbx_seq_one_letter_code
_entity_poly.pdbx_strand_id
1 'polypeptide(L)'
;MDFHLHTYYSACGKRDMVPARVAAGFRAAGYEAIGFTDHLHPWIDPAIFDRLRRDLSREQTDGLHCYVGCEAEVIAPGTVTLDEKTAETLDFAIISASHFHLDHVARPGDPSPAGVAAHYLRFFVDAIRCSGASAIAHPFIANRDALGPVAEILPHVDRNGLRAALEEAAGRGVAVELSPKALSSGNFDVLLDFYQQARECGVRFLIGSDAHNTERIASTSRLEPLISALALTDEDIWRPTAPPR
;
A
#
# COMPACT_ATOMS: atom_id res chain seq x y z
N MET A 1 14.54 -1.29 2.08
CA MET A 1 13.27 -1.96 2.45
C MET A 1 12.21 -1.79 1.39
N ASP A 2 11.25 -2.72 1.31
CA ASP A 2 10.10 -2.68 0.41
C ASP A 2 8.97 -3.53 1.03
N PHE A 3 7.83 -2.90 1.37
CA PHE A 3 6.73 -3.57 2.06
C PHE A 3 5.46 -3.70 1.21
N HIS A 4 5.59 -3.62 -0.13
CA HIS A 4 4.48 -3.84 -1.04
C HIS A 4 4.95 -4.64 -2.27
N LEU A 5 4.82 -5.96 -2.19
CA LEU A 5 5.28 -6.90 -3.20
C LEU A 5 4.22 -7.98 -3.45
N HIS A 6 3.97 -8.29 -4.72
CA HIS A 6 3.07 -9.37 -5.12
C HIS A 6 3.87 -10.57 -5.62
N THR A 7 3.42 -11.76 -5.26
CA THR A 7 3.99 -13.01 -5.76
C THR A 7 3.06 -13.64 -6.82
N TYR A 8 3.41 -14.83 -7.30
CA TYR A 8 2.53 -15.59 -8.19
C TYR A 8 1.22 -16.05 -7.52
N TYR A 9 1.05 -15.85 -6.21
CA TYR A 9 -0.21 -16.08 -5.51
C TYR A 9 -1.27 -15.04 -5.84
N SER A 10 -0.88 -13.85 -6.24
CA SER A 10 -1.78 -12.84 -6.81
C SER A 10 -1.94 -13.05 -8.31
N ALA A 11 -3.18 -12.94 -8.81
CA ALA A 11 -3.46 -13.12 -10.25
C ALA A 11 -2.72 -12.10 -11.15
N CYS A 12 -2.37 -10.93 -10.60
CA CYS A 12 -1.60 -9.88 -11.27
C CYS A 12 -0.08 -10.11 -11.19
N GLY A 13 0.40 -10.94 -10.25
CA GLY A 13 1.81 -11.30 -10.13
C GLY A 13 2.26 -12.21 -11.25
N LYS A 14 3.37 -11.88 -11.90
CA LYS A 14 3.93 -12.74 -12.95
C LYS A 14 4.47 -14.06 -12.36
N ARG A 15 4.54 -15.10 -13.19
CA ARG A 15 5.00 -16.44 -12.79
C ARG A 15 6.44 -16.47 -12.26
N ASP A 16 7.26 -15.48 -12.59
CA ASP A 16 8.64 -15.35 -12.11
C ASP A 16 8.73 -14.74 -10.70
N MET A 17 7.61 -14.22 -10.15
CA MET A 17 7.50 -13.73 -8.79
C MET A 17 7.38 -14.86 -7.76
N VAL A 18 8.31 -15.82 -7.84
CA VAL A 18 8.45 -16.92 -6.87
C VAL A 18 9.04 -16.34 -5.57
N PRO A 19 8.42 -16.57 -4.39
CA PRO A 19 8.83 -15.93 -3.13
C PRO A 19 10.32 -16.02 -2.83
N ALA A 20 10.90 -17.19 -2.92
CA ALA A 20 12.34 -17.44 -2.70
C ALA A 20 13.23 -16.66 -3.70
N ARG A 21 12.83 -16.60 -4.97
CA ARG A 21 13.55 -15.87 -6.01
C ARG A 21 13.49 -14.35 -5.78
N VAL A 22 12.31 -13.86 -5.38
CA VAL A 22 12.11 -12.44 -5.03
C VAL A 22 12.97 -12.08 -3.83
N ALA A 23 12.94 -12.87 -2.75
CA ALA A 23 13.76 -12.67 -1.57
C ALA A 23 15.27 -12.65 -1.92
N ALA A 24 15.75 -13.61 -2.72
CA ALA A 24 17.13 -13.64 -3.18
C ALA A 24 17.52 -12.39 -3.99
N GLY A 25 16.63 -11.90 -4.84
CA GLY A 25 16.85 -10.68 -5.62
C GLY A 25 16.97 -9.43 -4.75
N PHE A 26 16.10 -9.26 -3.78
CA PHE A 26 16.14 -8.13 -2.83
C PHE A 26 17.39 -8.19 -1.93
N ARG A 27 17.76 -9.38 -1.45
CA ARG A 27 18.99 -9.58 -0.70
C ARG A 27 20.22 -9.20 -1.52
N ALA A 28 20.30 -9.65 -2.78
CA ALA A 28 21.38 -9.30 -3.68
C ALA A 28 21.47 -7.80 -3.95
N ALA A 29 20.33 -7.08 -3.86
CA ALA A 29 20.25 -5.63 -3.96
C ALA A 29 20.55 -4.90 -2.64
N GLY A 30 20.91 -5.62 -1.56
CA GLY A 30 21.28 -5.03 -0.27
C GLY A 30 20.11 -4.59 0.61
N TYR A 31 18.92 -5.13 0.40
CA TYR A 31 17.76 -4.85 1.26
C TYR A 31 17.84 -5.67 2.55
N GLU A 32 17.44 -5.06 3.67
CA GLU A 32 17.40 -5.70 4.99
C GLU A 32 16.02 -6.24 5.35
N ALA A 33 14.95 -5.68 4.78
CA ALA A 33 13.58 -6.07 5.06
C ALA A 33 12.69 -5.93 3.82
N ILE A 34 11.82 -6.92 3.60
CA ILE A 34 10.76 -6.90 2.58
C ILE A 34 9.46 -7.45 3.15
N GLY A 35 8.34 -7.02 2.56
CA GLY A 35 7.01 -7.50 2.90
C GLY A 35 6.26 -7.96 1.66
N PHE A 36 5.78 -9.20 1.68
CA PHE A 36 4.90 -9.74 0.66
C PHE A 36 3.46 -9.40 1.01
N THR A 37 2.72 -8.85 0.06
CA THR A 37 1.36 -8.33 0.25
C THR A 37 0.45 -8.77 -0.88
N ASP A 38 0.38 -10.09 -1.12
CA ASP A 38 -0.54 -10.62 -2.11
C ASP A 38 -1.99 -10.18 -1.82
N HIS A 39 -2.78 -10.02 -2.88
CA HIS A 39 -4.14 -9.51 -2.76
C HIS A 39 -5.05 -10.41 -1.91
N LEU A 40 -5.85 -9.76 -1.07
CA LEU A 40 -6.96 -10.38 -0.33
C LEU A 40 -8.30 -9.90 -0.92
N HIS A 41 -8.62 -10.35 -2.16
CA HIS A 41 -9.93 -10.12 -2.76
C HIS A 41 -11.03 -10.96 -2.07
N PRO A 42 -12.34 -10.65 -2.23
CA PRO A 42 -13.43 -11.35 -1.55
C PRO A 42 -13.48 -12.88 -1.76
N TRP A 43 -12.88 -13.38 -2.84
CA TRP A 43 -12.84 -14.81 -3.20
C TRP A 43 -11.52 -15.50 -2.87
N ILE A 44 -10.57 -14.80 -2.28
CA ILE A 44 -9.27 -15.36 -1.92
C ILE A 44 -9.37 -16.08 -0.58
N ASP A 45 -8.93 -17.33 -0.55
CA ASP A 45 -8.77 -18.10 0.68
C ASP A 45 -7.51 -17.59 1.44
N PRO A 46 -7.66 -17.04 2.66
CA PRO A 46 -6.52 -16.54 3.45
C PRO A 46 -5.41 -17.59 3.70
N ALA A 47 -5.68 -18.87 3.54
CA ALA A 47 -4.67 -19.93 3.64
C ALA A 47 -3.52 -19.78 2.62
N ILE A 48 -3.64 -18.88 1.64
CA ILE A 48 -2.50 -18.55 0.75
C ILE A 48 -1.34 -17.95 1.54
N PHE A 49 -1.59 -17.16 2.59
CA PHE A 49 -0.55 -16.52 3.38
C PHE A 49 0.25 -17.54 4.21
N ASP A 50 -0.39 -18.61 4.69
CA ASP A 50 0.31 -19.73 5.31
C ASP A 50 1.17 -20.50 4.30
N ARG A 51 0.70 -20.64 3.05
CA ARG A 51 1.50 -21.25 1.98
C ARG A 51 2.71 -20.40 1.65
N LEU A 52 2.53 -19.09 1.52
CA LEU A 52 3.60 -18.12 1.30
C LEU A 52 4.66 -18.20 2.42
N ARG A 53 4.24 -18.24 3.70
CA ARG A 53 5.18 -18.42 4.82
C ARG A 53 6.00 -19.70 4.70
N ARG A 54 5.37 -20.82 4.33
CA ARG A 54 6.10 -22.08 4.14
C ARG A 54 7.10 -22.02 3.00
N ASP A 55 6.78 -21.31 1.93
CA ASP A 55 7.69 -21.13 0.81
C ASP A 55 8.91 -20.26 1.20
N LEU A 56 8.69 -19.26 2.04
CA LEU A 56 9.76 -18.40 2.56
C LEU A 56 10.62 -19.12 3.61
N SER A 57 10.02 -19.89 4.51
CA SER A 57 10.73 -20.57 5.61
C SER A 57 11.78 -21.59 5.15
N ARG A 58 11.66 -22.08 3.92
CA ARG A 58 12.62 -23.01 3.32
C ARG A 58 13.90 -22.34 2.84
N GLU A 59 13.86 -21.01 2.67
CA GLU A 59 14.92 -20.24 2.04
C GLU A 59 15.22 -18.93 2.79
N GLN A 60 14.87 -18.87 4.08
CA GLN A 60 15.26 -17.70 4.88
C GLN A 60 16.76 -17.48 4.77
N THR A 61 17.08 -16.41 4.12
CA THR A 61 18.44 -16.04 3.79
C THR A 61 18.96 -15.13 4.88
N ASP A 62 20.09 -15.50 5.49
CA ASP A 62 20.76 -14.67 6.48
C ASP A 62 20.81 -13.19 6.04
N GLY A 63 20.33 -12.30 6.91
CA GLY A 63 20.39 -10.86 6.71
C GLY A 63 19.20 -10.21 6.00
N LEU A 64 18.15 -10.96 5.58
CA LEU A 64 16.93 -10.39 5.03
C LEU A 64 15.71 -10.82 5.85
N HIS A 65 14.99 -9.86 6.43
CA HIS A 65 13.71 -10.09 7.10
C HIS A 65 12.57 -10.12 6.07
N CYS A 66 11.87 -11.26 5.95
CA CYS A 66 10.75 -11.43 5.05
C CYS A 66 9.43 -11.48 5.85
N TYR A 67 8.61 -10.46 5.69
CA TYR A 67 7.30 -10.35 6.33
C TYR A 67 6.20 -10.83 5.39
N VAL A 68 5.15 -11.43 5.95
CA VAL A 68 3.95 -11.84 5.21
C VAL A 68 2.78 -10.99 5.67
N GLY A 69 2.37 -10.09 4.82
CA GLY A 69 1.16 -9.28 4.94
C GLY A 69 0.15 -9.61 3.86
N CYS A 70 -0.82 -8.72 3.69
CA CYS A 70 -1.74 -8.74 2.56
C CYS A 70 -1.98 -7.32 2.04
N GLU A 71 -2.38 -7.21 0.77
CA GLU A 71 -3.08 -6.04 0.26
C GLU A 71 -4.58 -6.36 0.23
N ALA A 72 -5.28 -5.86 1.24
CA ALA A 72 -6.74 -5.86 1.28
C ALA A 72 -7.29 -4.60 0.61
N GLU A 73 -8.61 -4.53 0.43
CA GLU A 73 -9.21 -3.41 -0.29
C GLU A 73 -10.55 -2.99 0.31
N VAL A 74 -10.82 -1.69 0.23
CA VAL A 74 -12.17 -1.15 0.45
C VAL A 74 -12.97 -1.46 -0.81
N ILE A 75 -14.06 -2.23 -0.67
CA ILE A 75 -14.89 -2.65 -1.81
C ILE A 75 -16.20 -1.86 -1.91
N ALA A 76 -16.66 -1.34 -0.78
CA ALA A 76 -17.85 -0.46 -0.70
C ALA A 76 -17.72 0.40 0.56
N PRO A 77 -18.50 1.49 0.68
CA PRO A 77 -18.51 2.28 1.90
C PRO A 77 -18.71 1.43 3.17
N GLY A 78 -17.74 1.51 4.08
CA GLY A 78 -17.71 0.74 5.32
C GLY A 78 -17.41 -0.75 5.18
N THR A 79 -16.99 -1.23 4.00
CA THR A 79 -16.72 -2.65 3.73
C THR A 79 -15.30 -2.85 3.22
N VAL A 80 -14.49 -3.57 4.00
CA VAL A 80 -13.10 -3.93 3.66
C VAL A 80 -12.98 -5.45 3.60
N THR A 81 -12.12 -5.97 2.74
CA THR A 81 -11.93 -7.42 2.57
C THR A 81 -11.13 -8.08 3.70
N LEU A 82 -10.45 -7.30 4.54
CA LEU A 82 -9.72 -7.79 5.71
C LEU A 82 -10.67 -7.96 6.90
N ASP A 83 -10.75 -9.17 7.46
CA ASP A 83 -11.37 -9.42 8.76
C ASP A 83 -10.33 -9.54 9.88
N GLU A 84 -10.77 -9.43 11.14
CA GLU A 84 -9.89 -9.48 12.31
C GLU A 84 -9.13 -10.80 12.43
N LYS A 85 -9.79 -11.93 12.15
CA LYS A 85 -9.18 -13.26 12.23
C LYS A 85 -8.03 -13.38 11.22
N THR A 86 -8.22 -12.90 10.01
CA THR A 86 -7.16 -12.89 8.98
C THR A 86 -6.04 -11.95 9.40
N ALA A 87 -6.36 -10.73 9.87
CA ALA A 87 -5.37 -9.76 10.33
C ALA A 87 -4.45 -10.32 11.42
N GLU A 88 -4.99 -11.07 12.38
CA GLU A 88 -4.22 -11.69 13.46
C GLU A 88 -3.19 -12.73 12.98
N THR A 89 -3.34 -13.27 11.78
CA THR A 89 -2.41 -14.24 11.19
C THR A 89 -1.27 -13.60 10.42
N LEU A 90 -1.40 -12.33 10.08
CA LEU A 90 -0.43 -11.59 9.27
C LEU A 90 0.58 -10.82 10.13
N ASP A 91 1.71 -10.46 9.54
CA ASP A 91 2.70 -9.60 10.19
C ASP A 91 2.28 -8.13 10.09
N PHE A 92 1.57 -7.76 9.02
CA PHE A 92 0.98 -6.45 8.77
C PHE A 92 -0.07 -6.55 7.64
N ALA A 93 -0.86 -5.48 7.45
CA ALA A 93 -1.78 -5.40 6.32
C ALA A 93 -1.78 -3.99 5.73
N ILE A 94 -1.74 -3.89 4.41
CA ILE A 94 -1.96 -2.64 3.69
C ILE A 94 -3.36 -2.66 3.08
N ILE A 95 -4.03 -1.50 3.07
CA ILE A 95 -5.40 -1.39 2.60
C ILE A 95 -5.46 -0.47 1.40
N SER A 96 -5.87 -0.99 0.24
CA SER A 96 -6.12 -0.17 -0.94
C SER A 96 -7.47 0.53 -0.86
N ALA A 97 -7.46 1.84 -1.02
CA ALA A 97 -8.65 2.70 -1.15
C ALA A 97 -8.86 3.19 -2.59
N SER A 98 -8.21 2.56 -3.58
CA SER A 98 -8.12 3.07 -4.95
C SER A 98 -8.28 2.00 -6.06
N HIS A 99 -8.71 0.79 -5.73
CA HIS A 99 -8.89 -0.31 -6.70
C HIS A 99 -10.13 -0.20 -7.59
N PHE A 100 -10.54 1.01 -7.97
CA PHE A 100 -11.75 1.28 -8.77
C PHE A 100 -11.73 0.71 -10.19
N HIS A 101 -10.62 0.11 -10.63
CA HIS A 101 -10.53 -0.63 -11.88
C HIS A 101 -11.11 -2.06 -11.77
N LEU A 102 -11.41 -2.53 -10.56
CA LEU A 102 -12.00 -3.84 -10.30
C LEU A 102 -13.53 -3.77 -10.27
N ASP A 103 -14.20 -4.73 -10.90
CA ASP A 103 -15.65 -4.72 -11.05
C ASP A 103 -16.42 -4.87 -9.74
N HIS A 104 -15.81 -5.50 -8.73
CA HIS A 104 -16.41 -5.70 -7.41
C HIS A 104 -16.22 -4.50 -6.47
N VAL A 105 -15.49 -3.47 -6.88
CA VAL A 105 -15.29 -2.25 -6.10
C VAL A 105 -16.31 -1.19 -6.51
N ALA A 106 -17.05 -0.68 -5.53
CA ALA A 106 -18.09 0.31 -5.75
C ALA A 106 -17.52 1.60 -6.34
N ARG A 107 -18.14 2.09 -7.41
CA ARG A 107 -17.78 3.35 -8.07
C ARG A 107 -18.58 4.52 -7.51
N PRO A 108 -18.10 5.77 -7.64
CA PRO A 108 -18.85 6.96 -7.25
C PRO A 108 -20.17 7.06 -8.03
N GLY A 109 -21.24 7.44 -7.35
CA GLY A 109 -22.52 7.73 -8.00
C GLY A 109 -22.54 9.06 -8.76
N ASP A 110 -21.67 9.99 -8.38
CA ASP A 110 -21.41 11.26 -9.08
C ASP A 110 -20.03 11.16 -9.77
N PRO A 111 -19.99 11.14 -11.13
CA PRO A 111 -18.75 11.04 -11.87
C PRO A 111 -18.00 12.38 -12.02
N SER A 112 -18.52 13.48 -11.49
CA SER A 112 -17.80 14.75 -11.49
C SER A 112 -16.49 14.64 -10.67
N PRO A 113 -15.46 15.45 -10.95
CA PRO A 113 -14.23 15.45 -10.17
C PRO A 113 -14.47 15.62 -8.66
N ALA A 114 -15.45 16.45 -8.28
CA ALA A 114 -15.82 16.63 -6.88
C ALA A 114 -16.50 15.39 -6.27
N GLY A 115 -17.40 14.74 -7.02
CA GLY A 115 -18.04 13.49 -6.58
C GLY A 115 -17.04 12.34 -6.45
N VAL A 116 -16.11 12.22 -7.41
CA VAL A 116 -15.00 11.27 -7.37
C VAL A 116 -14.09 11.54 -6.17
N ALA A 117 -13.71 12.80 -5.93
CA ALA A 117 -12.88 13.20 -4.79
C ALA A 117 -13.53 12.85 -3.44
N ALA A 118 -14.82 13.12 -3.29
CA ALA A 118 -15.58 12.76 -2.10
C ALA A 118 -15.62 11.23 -1.88
N HIS A 119 -15.76 10.46 -2.95
CA HIS A 119 -15.73 9.00 -2.90
C HIS A 119 -14.35 8.45 -2.49
N TYR A 120 -13.26 8.99 -3.05
CA TYR A 120 -11.89 8.65 -2.64
C TYR A 120 -11.66 8.94 -1.15
N LEU A 121 -12.05 10.14 -0.69
CA LEU A 121 -11.87 10.50 0.72
C LEU A 121 -12.64 9.55 1.64
N ARG A 122 -13.86 9.15 1.27
CA ARG A 122 -14.63 8.17 2.02
C ARG A 122 -13.92 6.83 2.10
N PHE A 123 -13.44 6.29 0.99
CA PHE A 123 -12.69 5.02 0.94
C PHE A 123 -11.39 5.10 1.74
N PHE A 124 -10.70 6.25 1.68
CA PHE A 124 -9.49 6.50 2.45
C PHE A 124 -9.77 6.46 3.97
N VAL A 125 -10.87 7.07 4.42
CA VAL A 125 -11.32 7.02 5.82
C VAL A 125 -11.69 5.59 6.23
N ASP A 126 -12.42 4.85 5.39
CA ASP A 126 -12.81 3.46 5.66
C ASP A 126 -11.57 2.56 5.77
N ALA A 127 -10.56 2.77 4.94
CA ALA A 127 -9.28 2.07 5.01
C ALA A 127 -8.52 2.35 6.31
N ILE A 128 -8.46 3.62 6.76
CA ILE A 128 -7.85 4.01 8.04
C ILE A 128 -8.53 3.32 9.22
N ARG A 129 -9.86 3.17 9.15
CA ARG A 129 -10.69 2.60 10.22
C ARG A 129 -10.74 1.08 10.23
N CYS A 130 -10.21 0.43 9.20
CA CYS A 130 -10.13 -1.03 9.16
C CYS A 130 -9.33 -1.56 10.34
N SER A 131 -9.89 -2.54 11.05
CA SER A 131 -9.18 -3.25 12.11
C SER A 131 -8.00 -4.03 11.51
N GLY A 132 -6.81 -3.83 12.07
CA GLY A 132 -5.57 -4.48 11.57
C GLY A 132 -4.88 -3.73 10.42
N ALA A 133 -5.41 -2.60 9.94
CA ALA A 133 -4.71 -1.78 8.95
C ALA A 133 -3.37 -1.25 9.49
N SER A 134 -2.30 -1.49 8.76
CA SER A 134 -0.96 -0.97 9.05
C SER A 134 -0.60 0.23 8.18
N ALA A 135 -1.06 0.25 6.93
CA ALA A 135 -0.86 1.36 6.01
C ALA A 135 -1.94 1.39 4.92
N ILE A 136 -2.07 2.55 4.28
CA ILE A 136 -2.90 2.75 3.09
C ILE A 136 -2.02 2.61 1.85
N ALA A 137 -2.35 1.66 0.97
CA ALA A 137 -1.62 1.40 -0.27
C ALA A 137 -1.89 2.48 -1.31
N HIS A 138 -0.85 2.96 -1.99
CA HIS A 138 -0.86 3.94 -3.11
C HIS A 138 -2.07 4.90 -3.09
N PRO A 139 -2.20 5.73 -2.02
CA PRO A 139 -3.38 6.55 -1.78
C PRO A 139 -3.67 7.46 -2.97
N PHE A 140 -4.95 7.55 -3.35
CA PHE A 140 -5.46 8.33 -4.49
C PHE A 140 -4.94 7.91 -5.88
N ILE A 141 -4.04 6.93 -5.99
CA ILE A 141 -3.50 6.46 -7.25
C ILE A 141 -4.27 5.21 -7.70
N ALA A 142 -5.30 5.41 -8.53
CA ALA A 142 -6.01 4.30 -9.16
C ALA A 142 -5.22 3.74 -10.36
N ASN A 143 -5.28 2.43 -10.54
CA ASN A 143 -4.71 1.80 -11.72
C ASN A 143 -5.49 2.25 -12.98
N ARG A 144 -4.76 2.56 -14.06
CA ARG A 144 -5.31 2.96 -15.37
C ARG A 144 -6.22 4.19 -15.32
N ASP A 145 -6.02 5.08 -14.35
CA ASP A 145 -6.86 6.27 -14.15
C ASP A 145 -8.37 5.93 -14.19
N ALA A 146 -8.75 4.86 -13.51
CA ALA A 146 -10.09 4.28 -13.58
C ALA A 146 -11.24 5.26 -13.28
N LEU A 147 -10.94 6.34 -12.56
CA LEU A 147 -11.86 7.45 -12.24
C LEU A 147 -11.34 8.81 -12.73
N GLY A 148 -10.33 8.81 -13.62
CA GLY A 148 -9.65 10.00 -14.09
C GLY A 148 -8.29 10.25 -13.42
N PRO A 149 -7.50 11.19 -13.96
CA PRO A 149 -6.16 11.49 -13.46
C PRO A 149 -6.19 12.04 -12.03
N VAL A 150 -5.30 11.58 -11.17
CA VAL A 150 -5.20 12.06 -9.79
C VAL A 150 -5.02 13.58 -9.71
N ALA A 151 -4.28 14.17 -10.65
CA ALA A 151 -4.06 15.60 -10.72
C ALA A 151 -5.34 16.43 -10.95
N GLU A 152 -6.36 15.85 -11.57
CA GLU A 152 -7.66 16.49 -11.77
C GLU A 152 -8.61 16.26 -10.59
N ILE A 153 -8.42 15.19 -9.81
CA ILE A 153 -9.33 14.77 -8.73
C ILE A 153 -8.88 15.32 -7.39
N LEU A 154 -7.61 15.16 -7.03
CA LEU A 154 -7.10 15.48 -5.70
C LEU A 154 -7.32 16.94 -5.27
N PRO A 155 -7.26 17.96 -6.17
CA PRO A 155 -7.61 19.34 -5.84
C PRO A 155 -9.06 19.57 -5.36
N HIS A 156 -9.97 18.62 -5.65
CA HIS A 156 -11.37 18.69 -5.23
C HIS A 156 -11.64 17.95 -3.92
N VAL A 157 -10.64 17.29 -3.33
CA VAL A 157 -10.81 16.63 -2.02
C VAL A 157 -11.03 17.69 -0.95
N ASP A 158 -12.02 17.48 -0.08
CA ASP A 158 -12.26 18.32 1.08
C ASP A 158 -11.01 18.36 1.98
N ARG A 159 -10.34 19.49 2.03
CA ARG A 159 -9.08 19.69 2.76
C ARG A 159 -9.25 19.46 4.27
N ASN A 160 -10.37 19.88 4.85
CA ASN A 160 -10.61 19.70 6.27
C ASN A 160 -10.89 18.23 6.59
N GLY A 161 -11.68 17.56 5.75
CA GLY A 161 -11.94 16.12 5.86
C GLY A 161 -10.67 15.29 5.68
N LEU A 162 -9.82 15.65 4.70
CA LEU A 162 -8.54 14.99 4.48
C LEU A 162 -7.60 15.16 5.68
N ARG A 163 -7.47 16.40 6.22
CA ARG A 163 -6.66 16.66 7.39
C ARG A 163 -7.14 15.85 8.60
N ALA A 164 -8.44 15.84 8.87
CA ALA A 164 -9.03 15.04 9.95
C ALA A 164 -8.76 13.54 9.77
N ALA A 165 -8.83 13.03 8.54
CA ALA A 165 -8.50 11.64 8.22
C ALA A 165 -7.01 11.33 8.46
N LEU A 166 -6.10 12.22 8.09
CA LEU A 166 -4.67 12.07 8.33
C LEU A 166 -4.32 12.12 9.83
N GLU A 167 -4.95 13.01 10.59
CA GLU A 167 -4.83 13.06 12.05
C GLU A 167 -5.36 11.78 12.71
N GLU A 168 -6.48 11.21 12.21
CA GLU A 168 -6.98 9.91 12.64
C GLU A 168 -5.99 8.78 12.30
N ALA A 169 -5.41 8.77 11.10
CA ALA A 169 -4.41 7.80 10.68
C ALA A 169 -3.18 7.83 11.60
N ALA A 170 -2.64 9.02 11.88
CA ALA A 170 -1.53 9.19 12.81
C ALA A 170 -1.85 8.68 14.23
N GLY A 171 -3.03 9.04 14.75
CA GLY A 171 -3.50 8.59 16.06
C GLY A 171 -3.68 7.07 16.17
N ARG A 172 -4.00 6.40 15.06
CA ARG A 172 -4.13 4.94 14.99
C ARG A 172 -2.81 4.23 14.65
N GLY A 173 -1.77 4.96 14.27
CA GLY A 173 -0.49 4.42 13.81
C GLY A 173 -0.58 3.81 12.39
N VAL A 174 -1.62 4.15 11.63
CA VAL A 174 -1.78 3.74 10.23
C VAL A 174 -0.92 4.64 9.36
N ALA A 175 0.00 4.03 8.61
CA ALA A 175 0.91 4.72 7.70
C ALA A 175 0.25 5.01 6.33
N VAL A 176 0.95 5.79 5.52
CA VAL A 176 0.62 6.03 4.11
C VAL A 176 1.77 5.53 3.25
N GLU A 177 1.47 4.82 2.17
CA GLU A 177 2.51 4.31 1.29
C GLU A 177 3.13 5.40 0.43
N LEU A 178 4.47 5.42 0.39
CA LEU A 178 5.26 6.07 -0.66
C LEU A 178 5.53 5.05 -1.77
N SER A 179 4.97 5.29 -2.94
CA SER A 179 5.12 4.42 -4.10
C SER A 179 5.83 5.13 -5.26
N PRO A 180 6.69 4.44 -6.04
CA PRO A 180 7.26 4.99 -7.27
C PRO A 180 6.22 5.47 -8.30
N LYS A 181 4.96 5.04 -8.18
CA LYS A 181 3.84 5.54 -8.99
C LYS A 181 3.61 7.04 -8.81
N ALA A 182 3.93 7.59 -7.63
CA ALA A 182 3.81 9.03 -7.36
C ALA A 182 4.78 9.89 -8.18
N LEU A 183 5.87 9.29 -8.68
CA LEU A 183 6.88 9.98 -9.50
C LEU A 183 6.49 10.09 -10.98
N SER A 184 5.33 9.56 -11.37
CA SER A 184 4.87 9.64 -12.75
C SER A 184 4.55 11.08 -13.16
N SER A 185 4.77 11.40 -14.45
CA SER A 185 4.45 12.71 -15.01
C SER A 185 3.00 13.11 -14.69
N GLY A 186 2.84 14.34 -14.18
CA GLY A 186 1.54 14.90 -13.80
C GLY A 186 1.05 14.56 -12.39
N ASN A 187 1.67 13.60 -11.70
CA ASN A 187 1.23 13.20 -10.35
C ASN A 187 2.12 13.75 -9.24
N PHE A 188 3.38 14.08 -9.55
CA PHE A 188 4.38 14.38 -8.52
C PHE A 188 3.99 15.55 -7.63
N ASP A 189 3.71 16.74 -8.22
CA ASP A 189 3.43 17.95 -7.43
C ASP A 189 2.17 17.82 -6.57
N VAL A 190 1.12 17.23 -7.14
CA VAL A 190 -0.18 17.06 -6.47
C VAL A 190 -0.06 16.05 -5.32
N LEU A 191 0.67 14.96 -5.52
CA LEU A 191 0.91 13.97 -4.48
C LEU A 191 1.95 14.44 -3.45
N LEU A 192 2.91 15.28 -3.85
CA LEU A 192 3.84 15.89 -2.90
C LEU A 192 3.09 16.74 -1.87
N ASP A 193 2.12 17.58 -2.30
CA ASP A 193 1.26 18.35 -1.39
C ASP A 193 0.50 17.44 -0.41
N PHE A 194 -0.09 16.35 -0.91
CA PHE A 194 -0.74 15.35 -0.07
C PHE A 194 0.21 14.73 0.95
N TYR A 195 1.40 14.29 0.53
CA TYR A 195 2.39 13.68 1.43
C TYR A 195 2.95 14.68 2.45
N GLN A 196 3.10 15.96 2.07
CA GLN A 196 3.48 17.03 3.01
C GLN A 196 2.42 17.19 4.11
N GLN A 197 1.13 17.23 3.74
CA GLN A 197 0.04 17.29 4.71
C GLN A 197 0.04 16.05 5.63
N ALA A 198 0.26 14.85 5.09
CA ALA A 198 0.36 13.63 5.87
C ALA A 198 1.50 13.70 6.92
N ARG A 199 2.68 14.19 6.49
CA ARG A 199 3.82 14.40 7.39
C ARG A 199 3.52 15.43 8.49
N GLU A 200 2.91 16.56 8.13
CA GLU A 200 2.49 17.60 9.10
C GLU A 200 1.51 17.08 10.15
N CYS A 201 0.65 16.10 9.77
CA CYS A 201 -0.26 15.43 10.70
C CYS A 201 0.43 14.33 11.53
N GLY A 202 1.73 14.06 11.34
CA GLY A 202 2.46 13.02 12.06
C GLY A 202 2.24 11.59 11.53
N VAL A 203 1.74 11.45 10.30
CA VAL A 203 1.60 10.14 9.64
C VAL A 203 2.98 9.63 9.23
N ARG A 204 3.27 8.36 9.52
CA ARG A 204 4.48 7.69 9.04
C ARG A 204 4.28 7.14 7.63
N PHE A 205 5.39 6.81 6.96
CA PHE A 205 5.38 6.38 5.57
C PHE A 205 5.89 4.95 5.42
N LEU A 206 5.08 4.10 4.78
CA LEU A 206 5.47 2.78 4.35
C LEU A 206 6.13 2.88 2.97
N ILE A 207 7.31 2.29 2.80
CA ILE A 207 8.00 2.23 1.50
C ILE A 207 7.50 0.98 0.75
N GLY A 208 6.89 1.16 -0.42
CA GLY A 208 6.36 0.07 -1.23
C GLY A 208 6.55 0.29 -2.74
N SER A 209 6.97 -0.75 -3.46
CA SER A 209 7.14 -0.68 -4.92
C SER A 209 5.90 -1.08 -5.71
N ASP A 210 5.03 -1.86 -5.10
CA ASP A 210 3.94 -2.55 -5.78
C ASP A 210 4.46 -3.39 -6.97
N ALA A 211 5.53 -4.14 -6.71
CA ALA A 211 6.18 -4.93 -7.74
C ALA A 211 5.40 -6.20 -8.06
N HIS A 212 5.14 -6.41 -9.37
CA HIS A 212 4.42 -7.54 -9.93
C HIS A 212 5.30 -8.41 -10.86
N ASN A 213 6.55 -8.04 -11.03
CA ASN A 213 7.54 -8.75 -11.83
C ASN A 213 8.96 -8.50 -11.30
N THR A 214 9.88 -9.38 -11.64
CA THR A 214 11.27 -9.32 -11.15
C THR A 214 12.07 -8.11 -11.66
N GLU A 215 11.63 -7.45 -12.73
CA GLU A 215 12.26 -6.23 -13.25
C GLU A 215 12.06 -5.03 -12.31
N ARG A 216 11.06 -5.10 -11.42
CA ARG A 216 10.77 -4.06 -10.43
C ARG A 216 11.41 -4.32 -9.07
N ILE A 217 12.18 -5.40 -8.91
CA ILE A 217 12.95 -5.64 -7.69
C ILE A 217 13.86 -4.44 -7.45
N ALA A 218 13.88 -3.94 -6.20
CA ALA A 218 14.64 -2.77 -5.77
C ALA A 218 14.21 -1.42 -6.40
N SER A 219 13.04 -1.33 -7.02
CA SER A 219 12.54 -0.07 -7.62
C SER A 219 12.22 1.03 -6.59
N THR A 220 12.15 0.71 -5.29
CA THR A 220 11.98 1.70 -4.20
C THR A 220 13.19 2.63 -4.07
N SER A 221 14.36 2.27 -4.60
CA SER A 221 15.50 3.19 -4.72
C SER A 221 15.18 4.45 -5.53
N ARG A 222 14.15 4.41 -6.38
CA ARG A 222 13.67 5.56 -7.14
C ARG A 222 12.92 6.60 -6.30
N LEU A 223 12.57 6.27 -5.04
CA LEU A 223 11.83 7.19 -4.15
C LEU A 223 12.69 8.30 -3.54
N GLU A 224 14.02 8.25 -3.74
CA GLU A 224 14.94 9.26 -3.20
C GLU A 224 14.52 10.72 -3.46
N PRO A 225 14.04 11.12 -4.66
CA PRO A 225 13.57 12.48 -4.88
C PRO A 225 12.37 12.87 -4.00
N LEU A 226 11.44 11.93 -3.75
CA LEU A 226 10.27 12.15 -2.91
C LEU A 226 10.65 12.20 -1.43
N ILE A 227 11.51 11.29 -0.98
CA ILE A 227 12.04 11.25 0.39
C ILE A 227 12.78 12.55 0.71
N SER A 228 13.65 13.01 -0.21
CA SER A 228 14.37 14.27 -0.08
C SER A 228 13.45 15.50 -0.07
N ALA A 229 12.46 15.56 -0.99
CA ALA A 229 11.52 16.67 -1.05
C ALA A 229 10.65 16.79 0.21
N LEU A 230 10.33 15.66 0.83
CA LEU A 230 9.61 15.57 2.10
C LEU A 230 10.53 15.72 3.32
N ALA A 231 11.85 15.76 3.14
CA ALA A 231 12.85 15.76 4.23
C ALA A 231 12.57 14.66 5.28
N LEU A 232 12.27 13.43 4.82
CA LEU A 232 11.96 12.31 5.71
C LEU A 232 13.22 11.78 6.39
N THR A 233 13.05 11.38 7.65
CA THR A 233 14.04 10.70 8.46
C THR A 233 13.63 9.25 8.73
N ASP A 234 14.49 8.46 9.34
CA ASP A 234 14.16 7.08 9.73
C ASP A 234 12.96 6.98 10.69
N GLU A 235 12.70 8.02 11.48
CA GLU A 235 11.57 8.10 12.41
C GLU A 235 10.23 8.25 11.68
N ASP A 236 10.25 8.85 10.49
CA ASP A 236 9.08 9.03 9.63
C ASP A 236 8.73 7.73 8.88
N ILE A 237 9.65 6.75 8.83
CA ILE A 237 9.44 5.51 8.09
C ILE A 237 8.77 4.45 8.97
N TRP A 238 7.64 3.96 8.50
CA TRP A 238 6.93 2.85 9.13
C TRP A 238 7.66 1.52 8.91
N ARG A 239 7.71 0.70 9.94
CA ARG A 239 8.23 -0.67 9.91
C ARG A 239 7.36 -1.57 10.78
N PRO A 240 7.24 -2.88 10.47
CA PRO A 240 6.64 -3.83 11.39
C PRO A 240 7.34 -3.79 12.75
N THR A 241 6.57 -3.81 13.83
CA THR A 241 7.09 -3.67 15.20
C THR A 241 7.61 -4.98 15.79
N ALA A 242 7.20 -6.12 15.24
CA ALA A 242 7.64 -7.45 15.62
C ALA A 242 8.52 -8.07 14.50
N PRO A 243 9.42 -9.01 14.83
CA PRO A 243 10.10 -9.79 13.80
C PRO A 243 9.09 -10.62 12.98
N PRO A 244 9.45 -11.02 11.73
CA PRO A 244 8.57 -11.88 10.93
C PRO A 244 8.27 -13.19 11.66
N ARG A 245 7.02 -13.68 11.54
CA ARG A 245 6.53 -14.92 12.17
C ARG A 245 7.06 -16.17 11.48
#